data_dee16f3e103f313cffdc3c776f1a641f
#
_entry.id   dee16f3e103f313cffdc3c776f1a641f
#
_cell.length_a   1.000
_cell.length_b   1.000
_cell.length_c   1.000
_cell.angle_alpha   90.00
_cell.angle_beta   90.00
_cell.angle_gamma   90.00
#
_symmetry.space_group_name_H-M   'P 1'
#
loop_
_entity.id
_entity.type
_entity.pdbx_description
1 polymer ?
#
loop_
_entity_poly.entity_id
_entity_poly.type
_entity_poly.pdbx_seq_one_letter_code
_entity_poly.pdbx_strand_id
1 'polypeptide(L)'
;GGTATQLTTQESYECTPIWSPDGKQIAFASDRYGNFDVFVMPADGGTAQRLTTHSTGEIPSTFTPDGKYILFSASIQDPASSALFPTSAMTELYKVPATGGRTEQVLGTPAEAVCFDKAGHQFLYQDRKGFEDEWRKHHISSITRDIWLYDAKTGAHTNLTDHAGEDRNPVLSPDGRTVYFLSERNGGSFNVYTFPLAQPREVKPITSFKTHPVRFLSMSDGGTLCYGYDGEIYTQQPDATPKKVAIEIVRDDRPQFANLQSSDGATSAVVSPDGKQIAFTLRGEVFVTSADYATTKQVTHTPAREAGLSFAPDNRTLAYASERGGNWQLYLAKIARKEDPNFPNATLIEEEVLLPSTTVERAHPQFSPDGKELAFIEDRIRLMVLNL
;
A
#
# COMPACT_ATOMS: atom_id res chain seq x y z
N GLY A 1 -14.79 -13.91 -12.47
CA GLY A 1 -13.35 -13.75 -12.65
C GLY A 1 -12.95 -13.94 -14.10
N GLY A 2 -11.72 -13.62 -14.41
CA GLY A 2 -11.19 -13.70 -15.77
C GLY A 2 -9.79 -13.13 -15.85
N THR A 3 -9.25 -13.03 -17.05
CA THR A 3 -7.94 -12.45 -17.32
C THR A 3 -8.00 -10.93 -17.14
N ALA A 4 -7.09 -10.40 -16.34
CA ALA A 4 -6.94 -8.96 -16.15
C ALA A 4 -6.15 -8.35 -17.31
N THR A 5 -6.56 -7.16 -17.74
CA THR A 5 -5.85 -6.36 -18.74
C THR A 5 -5.26 -5.12 -18.05
N GLN A 6 -3.97 -4.89 -18.24
CA GLN A 6 -3.32 -3.69 -17.73
C GLN A 6 -3.70 -2.49 -18.60
N LEU A 7 -4.23 -1.43 -17.97
CA LEU A 7 -4.65 -0.20 -18.65
C LEU A 7 -3.59 0.89 -18.59
N THR A 8 -2.76 0.91 -17.56
CA THR A 8 -1.72 1.94 -17.36
C THR A 8 -0.34 1.28 -17.27
N THR A 9 0.69 1.96 -17.79
CA THR A 9 2.07 1.46 -17.86
C THR A 9 3.09 2.42 -17.25
N GLN A 10 2.62 3.44 -16.52
CA GLN A 10 3.48 4.41 -15.85
C GLN A 10 4.10 3.80 -14.60
N GLU A 11 5.34 4.16 -14.32
CA GLU A 11 6.05 3.81 -13.07
C GLU A 11 5.62 4.75 -11.94
N SER A 12 4.34 4.81 -11.66
CA SER A 12 3.71 5.67 -10.66
C SER A 12 2.69 4.90 -9.86
N TYR A 13 2.38 5.41 -8.68
CA TYR A 13 1.28 4.86 -7.88
C TYR A 13 -0.05 5.38 -8.40
N GLU A 14 -0.98 4.48 -8.67
CA GLU A 14 -2.31 4.79 -9.17
C GLU A 14 -3.35 4.16 -8.25
N CYS A 15 -4.35 4.94 -7.85
CA CYS A 15 -5.34 4.50 -6.88
C CYS A 15 -6.73 5.08 -7.13
N THR A 16 -7.70 4.64 -6.37
CA THR A 16 -9.10 5.10 -6.36
C THR A 16 -9.74 5.20 -7.74
N PRO A 17 -9.76 4.10 -8.55
CA PRO A 17 -10.42 4.12 -9.84
C PRO A 17 -11.94 4.22 -9.67
N ILE A 18 -12.56 5.08 -10.45
CA ILE A 18 -14.01 5.28 -10.50
C ILE A 18 -14.50 5.26 -11.95
N TRP A 19 -15.66 4.66 -12.17
CA TRP A 19 -16.29 4.57 -13.49
C TRP A 19 -17.16 5.78 -13.79
N SER A 20 -17.17 6.21 -15.05
CA SER A 20 -18.20 7.14 -15.55
C SER A 20 -19.58 6.44 -15.57
N PRO A 21 -20.70 7.19 -15.43
CA PRO A 21 -22.03 6.61 -15.43
C PRO A 21 -22.38 5.82 -16.69
N ASP A 22 -21.78 6.15 -17.83
CA ASP A 22 -21.98 5.45 -19.10
C ASP A 22 -21.00 4.25 -19.29
N GLY A 23 -20.10 4.01 -18.33
CA GLY A 23 -19.12 2.95 -18.38
C GLY A 23 -18.01 3.10 -19.39
N LYS A 24 -17.83 4.29 -20.01
CA LYS A 24 -16.86 4.50 -21.08
C LYS A 24 -15.54 5.08 -20.62
N GLN A 25 -15.48 5.64 -19.42
CA GLN A 25 -14.29 6.25 -18.86
C GLN A 25 -14.02 5.74 -17.46
N ILE A 26 -12.75 5.77 -17.08
CA ILE A 26 -12.27 5.55 -15.72
C ILE A 26 -11.49 6.79 -15.31
N ALA A 27 -11.87 7.39 -14.17
CA ALA A 27 -11.03 8.39 -13.52
C ALA A 27 -10.30 7.75 -12.33
N PHE A 28 -9.10 8.24 -12.04
CA PHE A 28 -8.25 7.70 -10.99
C PHE A 28 -7.26 8.76 -10.51
N ALA A 29 -6.66 8.55 -9.34
CA ALA A 29 -5.55 9.35 -8.86
C ALA A 29 -4.22 8.74 -9.30
N SER A 30 -3.25 9.57 -9.69
CA SER A 30 -1.90 9.16 -10.03
C SER A 30 -0.88 10.21 -9.57
N ASP A 31 0.25 9.75 -9.01
CA ASP A 31 1.35 10.61 -8.55
C ASP A 31 2.47 10.78 -9.58
N ARG A 32 2.21 10.48 -10.85
CA ARG A 32 3.19 10.53 -11.96
C ARG A 32 3.86 11.88 -12.20
N TYR A 33 3.32 12.94 -11.62
CA TYR A 33 3.91 14.30 -11.66
C TYR A 33 4.35 14.80 -10.27
N GLY A 34 4.53 13.90 -9.29
CA GLY A 34 5.12 14.17 -7.99
C GLY A 34 4.13 14.23 -6.81
N ASN A 35 2.84 14.43 -7.09
CA ASN A 35 1.73 14.33 -6.13
C ASN A 35 0.50 13.74 -6.83
N PHE A 36 -0.48 13.29 -6.06
CA PHE A 36 -1.70 12.74 -6.64
C PHE A 36 -2.53 13.81 -7.32
N ASP A 37 -2.76 13.61 -8.61
CA ASP A 37 -3.71 14.39 -9.42
C ASP A 37 -4.82 13.47 -9.93
N VAL A 38 -5.94 14.09 -10.33
CA VAL A 38 -7.05 13.38 -10.99
C VAL A 38 -6.75 13.23 -12.47
N PHE A 39 -6.81 11.98 -12.93
CA PHE A 39 -6.71 11.60 -14.34
C PHE A 39 -8.01 10.96 -14.82
N VAL A 40 -8.25 11.03 -16.13
CA VAL A 40 -9.33 10.29 -16.80
C VAL A 40 -8.79 9.60 -18.05
N MET A 41 -9.29 8.40 -18.35
CA MET A 41 -8.93 7.64 -19.55
C MET A 41 -10.14 6.86 -20.10
N PRO A 42 -10.12 6.41 -21.36
CA PRO A 42 -11.10 5.46 -21.87
C PRO A 42 -11.06 4.14 -21.08
N ALA A 43 -12.21 3.53 -20.88
CA ALA A 43 -12.35 2.29 -20.09
C ALA A 43 -11.71 1.06 -20.76
N ASP A 44 -11.53 1.11 -22.07
CA ASP A 44 -10.87 0.09 -22.90
C ASP A 44 -9.35 0.34 -23.07
N GLY A 45 -8.82 1.34 -22.40
CA GLY A 45 -7.40 1.72 -22.45
C GLY A 45 -7.13 2.92 -23.34
N GLY A 46 -5.89 3.38 -23.35
CA GLY A 46 -5.44 4.54 -24.13
C GLY A 46 -4.71 5.57 -23.27
N THR A 47 -4.58 6.79 -23.77
CA THR A 47 -3.87 7.85 -23.08
C THR A 47 -4.72 8.45 -21.95
N ALA A 48 -4.17 8.48 -20.74
CA ALA A 48 -4.79 9.17 -19.62
C ALA A 48 -4.56 10.68 -19.72
N GLN A 49 -5.61 11.45 -19.56
CA GLN A 49 -5.60 12.92 -19.50
C GLN A 49 -5.53 13.37 -18.04
N ARG A 50 -4.58 14.22 -17.70
CA ARG A 50 -4.52 14.92 -16.41
C ARG A 50 -5.58 16.01 -16.36
N LEU A 51 -6.42 16.02 -15.32
CA LEU A 51 -7.51 16.99 -15.15
C LEU A 51 -7.18 18.06 -14.10
N THR A 52 -6.38 17.74 -13.10
CA THR A 52 -6.02 18.64 -12.01
C THR A 52 -4.51 18.77 -11.90
N THR A 53 -4.04 19.85 -11.27
CA THR A 53 -2.60 20.21 -11.26
C THR A 53 -2.17 20.92 -9.98
N HIS A 54 -2.95 20.84 -8.92
CA HIS A 54 -2.59 21.50 -7.66
C HIS A 54 -1.44 20.74 -6.97
N SER A 55 -0.67 21.44 -6.13
CA SER A 55 0.49 20.85 -5.42
C SER A 55 0.13 19.95 -4.23
N THR A 56 -1.14 19.90 -3.82
CA THR A 56 -1.64 18.94 -2.82
C THR A 56 -2.25 17.72 -3.50
N GLY A 57 -2.35 16.60 -2.77
CA GLY A 57 -2.97 15.40 -3.31
C GLY A 57 -4.47 15.59 -3.57
N GLU A 58 -4.93 15.17 -4.72
CA GLU A 58 -6.30 15.27 -5.23
C GLU A 58 -6.83 13.86 -5.50
N ILE A 59 -7.81 13.43 -4.70
CA ILE A 59 -8.31 12.04 -4.71
C ILE A 59 -9.76 12.00 -5.21
N PRO A 60 -10.03 11.37 -6.37
CA PRO A 60 -11.37 11.29 -6.93
C PRO A 60 -12.28 10.40 -6.10
N SER A 61 -13.55 10.77 -6.00
CA SER A 61 -14.60 10.02 -5.30
C SER A 61 -15.65 9.45 -6.25
N THR A 62 -16.15 10.26 -7.18
CA THR A 62 -17.24 9.84 -8.07
C THR A 62 -17.38 10.81 -9.26
N PHE A 63 -17.99 10.33 -10.33
CA PHE A 63 -18.57 11.20 -11.36
C PHE A 63 -19.92 11.75 -10.89
N THR A 64 -20.31 12.92 -11.39
CA THR A 64 -21.72 13.34 -11.30
C THR A 64 -22.60 12.40 -12.11
N PRO A 65 -23.89 12.20 -11.75
CA PRO A 65 -24.78 11.29 -12.47
C PRO A 65 -24.95 11.61 -13.96
N ASP A 66 -24.75 12.87 -14.37
CA ASP A 66 -24.76 13.29 -15.76
C ASP A 66 -23.41 13.11 -16.49
N GLY A 67 -22.39 12.60 -15.78
CA GLY A 67 -21.05 12.34 -16.31
C GLY A 67 -20.20 13.57 -16.63
N LYS A 68 -20.68 14.78 -16.32
CA LYS A 68 -19.98 16.01 -16.74
C LYS A 68 -18.82 16.41 -15.84
N TYR A 69 -18.87 16.06 -14.57
CA TYR A 69 -17.87 16.42 -13.57
C TYR A 69 -17.39 15.21 -12.81
N ILE A 70 -16.17 15.32 -12.29
CA ILE A 70 -15.58 14.39 -11.31
C ILE A 70 -15.45 15.15 -10.01
N LEU A 71 -16.00 14.58 -8.92
CA LEU A 71 -15.80 15.08 -7.57
C LEU A 71 -14.55 14.45 -6.98
N PHE A 72 -13.77 15.27 -6.28
CA PHE A 72 -12.55 14.84 -5.61
C PHE A 72 -12.33 15.60 -4.31
N SER A 73 -11.59 14.99 -3.39
CA SER A 73 -11.20 15.58 -2.12
C SER A 73 -9.77 16.08 -2.22
N ALA A 74 -9.51 17.27 -1.70
CA ALA A 74 -8.17 17.87 -1.66
C ALA A 74 -8.04 18.84 -0.48
N SER A 75 -6.81 19.06 -0.02
CA SER A 75 -6.50 20.09 0.97
C SER A 75 -5.95 21.34 0.27
N ILE A 76 -6.76 21.95 -0.59
CA ILE A 76 -6.44 23.20 -1.26
C ILE A 76 -6.68 24.33 -0.30
N GLN A 77 -5.62 25.06 0.02
CA GLN A 77 -5.67 26.07 1.08
C GLN A 77 -6.44 27.31 0.66
N ASP A 78 -7.29 27.77 1.55
CA ASP A 78 -7.76 29.14 1.55
C ASP A 78 -6.59 30.13 1.69
N PRO A 79 -6.74 31.39 1.28
CA PRO A 79 -5.76 32.42 1.59
C PRO A 79 -5.41 32.44 3.09
N ALA A 80 -4.14 32.68 3.41
CA ALA A 80 -3.64 32.64 4.78
C ALA A 80 -4.46 33.48 5.77
N SER A 81 -5.14 34.54 5.29
CA SER A 81 -6.05 35.39 6.07
C SER A 81 -7.34 34.69 6.49
N SER A 82 -7.71 33.59 5.83
CA SER A 82 -8.92 32.81 6.09
C SER A 82 -8.63 31.44 6.65
N ALA A 83 -7.37 31.03 6.76
CA ALA A 83 -6.96 29.73 7.27
C ALA A 83 -7.14 29.68 8.79
N LEU A 84 -8.19 29.00 9.26
CA LEU A 84 -8.47 28.82 10.68
C LEU A 84 -7.81 27.56 11.28
N PHE A 85 -7.37 26.62 10.42
CA PHE A 85 -6.82 25.32 10.84
C PHE A 85 -5.47 25.03 10.19
N PRO A 86 -4.64 24.17 10.79
CA PRO A 86 -3.44 23.67 10.16
C PRO A 86 -3.77 23.04 8.81
N THR A 87 -3.05 23.44 7.81
CA THR A 87 -3.15 22.98 6.44
C THR A 87 -2.85 21.49 6.35
N SER A 88 -3.44 20.80 5.39
CA SER A 88 -3.31 19.36 5.09
C SER A 88 -4.05 18.37 6.01
N ALA A 89 -4.55 18.78 7.15
CA ALA A 89 -5.31 17.88 8.03
C ALA A 89 -6.76 17.69 7.61
N MET A 90 -7.36 18.73 6.99
CA MET A 90 -8.76 18.76 6.55
C MET A 90 -8.82 18.86 5.03
N THR A 91 -9.61 17.99 4.44
CA THR A 91 -9.91 18.03 3.01
C THR A 91 -11.17 18.84 2.76
N GLU A 92 -11.28 19.40 1.57
CA GLU A 92 -12.46 20.06 1.03
C GLU A 92 -12.94 19.27 -0.18
N LEU A 93 -14.20 19.44 -0.57
CA LEU A 93 -14.76 18.78 -1.73
C LEU A 93 -14.77 19.72 -2.94
N TYR A 94 -14.17 19.26 -4.03
CA TYR A 94 -14.07 19.96 -5.29
C TYR A 94 -14.70 19.16 -6.44
N LYS A 95 -14.92 19.80 -7.55
CA LYS A 95 -15.25 19.16 -8.83
C LYS A 95 -14.40 19.75 -9.97
N VAL A 96 -14.12 18.92 -10.96
CA VAL A 96 -13.47 19.31 -12.21
C VAL A 96 -14.29 18.76 -13.39
N PRO A 97 -14.43 19.50 -14.51
CA PRO A 97 -15.07 18.95 -15.70
C PRO A 97 -14.35 17.67 -16.17
N ALA A 98 -15.09 16.61 -16.52
CA ALA A 98 -14.51 15.36 -17.01
C ALA A 98 -13.70 15.52 -18.32
N THR A 99 -13.89 16.64 -19.03
CA THR A 99 -13.13 17.04 -20.22
C THR A 99 -11.91 17.93 -19.90
N GLY A 100 -11.66 18.19 -18.63
CA GLY A 100 -10.68 19.17 -18.16
C GLY A 100 -11.24 20.60 -18.10
N GLY A 101 -10.58 21.44 -17.33
CA GLY A 101 -10.99 22.82 -17.15
C GLY A 101 -10.77 23.32 -15.72
N ARG A 102 -11.50 24.37 -15.35
CA ARG A 102 -11.34 24.99 -14.03
C ARG A 102 -11.96 24.11 -12.94
N THR A 103 -11.20 23.89 -11.87
CA THR A 103 -11.69 23.30 -10.62
C THR A 103 -12.59 24.27 -9.88
N GLU A 104 -13.68 23.76 -9.30
CA GLU A 104 -14.62 24.51 -8.50
C GLU A 104 -14.84 23.82 -7.14
N GLN A 105 -14.87 24.57 -6.06
CA GLN A 105 -15.21 24.07 -4.75
C GLN A 105 -16.71 23.74 -4.67
N VAL A 106 -17.05 22.57 -4.15
CA VAL A 106 -18.43 22.11 -3.92
C VAL A 106 -18.82 22.34 -2.47
N LEU A 107 -17.97 21.92 -1.54
CA LEU A 107 -18.13 22.11 -0.09
C LEU A 107 -16.80 22.50 0.53
N GLY A 108 -16.83 23.46 1.46
CA GLY A 108 -15.73 23.74 2.37
C GLY A 108 -15.66 22.77 3.57
N THR A 109 -16.68 21.92 3.73
CA THR A 109 -16.71 20.87 4.75
C THR A 109 -15.93 19.66 4.28
N PRO A 110 -15.11 19.04 5.15
CA PRO A 110 -14.43 17.81 4.82
C PRO A 110 -15.42 16.72 4.41
N ALA A 111 -15.38 16.33 3.14
CA ALA A 111 -16.25 15.30 2.57
C ALA A 111 -15.44 14.40 1.63
N GLU A 112 -15.41 13.11 1.96
CA GLU A 112 -14.67 12.09 1.23
C GLU A 112 -15.60 10.93 0.84
N ALA A 113 -15.18 10.08 -0.10
CA ALA A 113 -15.93 8.90 -0.55
C ALA A 113 -17.39 9.23 -0.90
N VAL A 114 -17.60 10.23 -1.74
CA VAL A 114 -18.92 10.72 -2.14
C VAL A 114 -19.66 9.69 -2.99
N CYS A 115 -20.95 9.47 -2.72
CA CYS A 115 -21.85 8.64 -3.50
C CYS A 115 -23.18 9.37 -3.77
N PHE A 116 -23.48 9.69 -5.01
CA PHE A 116 -24.72 10.39 -5.41
C PHE A 116 -25.95 9.50 -5.39
N ASP A 117 -27.10 10.13 -5.17
CA ASP A 117 -28.38 9.59 -5.63
C ASP A 117 -28.48 9.69 -7.17
N LYS A 118 -29.35 8.89 -7.79
CA LYS A 118 -29.52 8.92 -9.25
C LYS A 118 -29.95 10.27 -9.82
N ALA A 119 -30.62 11.09 -9.02
CA ALA A 119 -31.10 12.39 -9.43
C ALA A 119 -30.02 13.48 -9.37
N GLY A 120 -28.89 13.21 -8.72
CA GLY A 120 -27.79 14.16 -8.52
C GLY A 120 -28.12 15.33 -7.58
N HIS A 121 -29.17 15.17 -6.76
CA HIS A 121 -29.60 16.21 -5.82
C HIS A 121 -29.11 15.98 -4.40
N GLN A 122 -28.82 14.74 -4.07
CA GLN A 122 -28.32 14.33 -2.77
C GLN A 122 -27.09 13.44 -2.96
N PHE A 123 -26.19 13.48 -1.99
CA PHE A 123 -25.10 12.51 -1.92
C PHE A 123 -24.75 12.15 -0.49
N LEU A 124 -24.33 10.91 -0.32
CA LEU A 124 -23.69 10.43 0.88
C LEU A 124 -22.20 10.81 0.84
N TYR A 125 -21.63 11.05 2.02
CA TYR A 125 -20.19 11.23 2.17
C TYR A 125 -19.75 10.77 3.56
N GLN A 126 -18.48 10.45 3.71
CA GLN A 126 -17.86 10.33 5.03
C GLN A 126 -17.19 11.67 5.38
N ASP A 127 -17.29 12.07 6.64
CA ASP A 127 -16.60 13.25 7.13
C ASP A 127 -15.12 12.96 7.43
N ARG A 128 -14.37 14.02 7.69
CA ARG A 128 -13.01 13.95 8.21
C ARG A 128 -12.89 14.96 9.35
N LYS A 129 -12.65 14.47 10.56
CA LYS A 129 -12.54 15.28 11.78
C LYS A 129 -11.09 15.54 12.20
N GLY A 130 -10.14 14.86 11.56
CA GLY A 130 -8.71 14.94 11.85
C GLY A 130 -7.90 13.95 11.02
N PHE A 131 -6.65 13.75 11.45
CA PHE A 131 -5.78 12.76 10.82
C PHE A 131 -5.97 11.40 11.48
N GLU A 132 -6.51 10.44 10.72
CA GLU A 132 -6.58 9.02 11.08
C GLU A 132 -5.83 8.18 10.04
N ASP A 133 -5.05 7.23 10.52
CA ASP A 133 -4.42 6.24 9.66
C ASP A 133 -5.48 5.30 9.08
N GLU A 134 -5.66 5.30 7.79
CA GLU A 134 -6.62 4.43 7.08
C GLU A 134 -6.34 2.95 7.26
N TRP A 135 -5.11 2.59 7.58
CA TRP A 135 -4.67 1.20 7.71
C TRP A 135 -4.73 0.69 9.15
N ARG A 136 -5.06 1.57 10.10
CA ARG A 136 -5.23 1.19 11.50
C ARG A 136 -6.31 0.12 11.71
N LYS A 137 -6.25 -0.56 12.85
CA LYS A 137 -7.26 -1.49 13.33
C LYS A 137 -7.74 -1.08 14.72
N HIS A 138 -9.03 -1.26 15.00
CA HIS A 138 -9.62 -1.19 16.35
C HIS A 138 -9.32 0.09 17.12
N HIS A 139 -9.57 1.23 16.54
CA HIS A 139 -9.37 2.51 17.19
C HIS A 139 -10.71 3.24 17.39
N ILE A 140 -10.96 3.68 18.61
CA ILE A 140 -12.09 4.56 18.98
C ILE A 140 -11.51 5.90 19.39
N SER A 141 -11.92 6.96 18.71
CA SER A 141 -11.49 8.32 19.01
C SER A 141 -12.57 9.33 18.65
N SER A 142 -12.38 10.59 19.08
CA SER A 142 -13.28 11.69 18.73
C SER A 142 -13.19 12.12 17.27
N ILE A 143 -12.22 11.58 16.51
CA ILE A 143 -11.99 11.91 15.10
C ILE A 143 -12.36 10.76 14.14
N THR A 144 -13.01 9.70 14.63
CA THR A 144 -13.59 8.65 13.79
C THR A 144 -14.63 9.23 12.84
N ARG A 145 -14.66 8.72 11.62
CA ARG A 145 -15.54 9.20 10.57
C ARG A 145 -16.98 8.74 10.79
N ASP A 146 -17.91 9.57 10.34
CA ASP A 146 -19.35 9.26 10.27
C ASP A 146 -19.85 9.40 8.84
N ILE A 147 -21.00 8.77 8.56
CA ILE A 147 -21.70 8.90 7.28
C ILE A 147 -22.73 10.03 7.36
N TRP A 148 -22.66 10.92 6.40
CA TRP A 148 -23.52 12.07 6.26
C TRP A 148 -24.27 12.05 4.94
N LEU A 149 -25.46 12.67 4.94
CA LEU A 149 -26.23 12.99 3.74
C LEU A 149 -26.19 14.51 3.51
N TYR A 150 -25.83 14.92 2.30
CA TYR A 150 -25.94 16.31 1.86
C TYR A 150 -27.07 16.46 0.85
N ASP A 151 -27.89 17.47 1.03
CA ASP A 151 -28.95 17.86 0.09
C ASP A 151 -28.58 19.16 -0.61
N ALA A 152 -28.26 19.10 -1.91
CA ALA A 152 -27.81 20.25 -2.69
C ALA A 152 -28.90 21.30 -2.91
N LYS A 153 -30.19 20.97 -2.73
CA LYS A 153 -31.28 21.94 -2.88
C LYS A 153 -31.46 22.83 -1.67
N THR A 154 -31.23 22.26 -0.49
CA THR A 154 -31.43 22.94 0.77
C THR A 154 -30.12 23.38 1.42
N GLY A 155 -28.98 22.81 1.01
CA GLY A 155 -27.69 22.98 1.68
C GLY A 155 -27.59 22.25 3.02
N ALA A 156 -28.55 21.38 3.35
CA ALA A 156 -28.60 20.69 4.63
C ALA A 156 -27.65 19.50 4.68
N HIS A 157 -26.97 19.35 5.83
CA HIS A 157 -26.17 18.18 6.19
C HIS A 157 -26.89 17.39 7.29
N THR A 158 -27.09 16.10 7.08
CA THR A 158 -27.72 15.21 8.05
C THR A 158 -26.77 14.08 8.42
N ASN A 159 -26.43 13.95 9.71
CA ASN A 159 -25.63 12.83 10.21
C ASN A 159 -26.51 11.58 10.24
N LEU A 160 -26.09 10.53 9.54
CA LEU A 160 -26.79 9.25 9.48
C LEU A 160 -26.24 8.22 10.48
N THR A 161 -24.97 8.35 10.90
CA THR A 161 -24.35 7.45 11.88
C THR A 161 -23.74 8.26 13.02
N ASP A 162 -23.76 7.71 14.24
CA ASP A 162 -23.18 8.34 15.44
C ASP A 162 -22.49 7.28 16.32
N HIS A 163 -21.90 6.30 15.70
CA HIS A 163 -21.21 5.22 16.39
C HIS A 163 -19.82 5.70 16.88
N ALA A 164 -19.39 5.20 18.06
CA ALA A 164 -18.08 5.57 18.61
C ALA A 164 -16.88 5.04 17.80
N GLY A 165 -17.07 3.97 17.00
CA GLY A 165 -16.11 3.47 16.02
C GLY A 165 -16.27 4.16 14.67
N GLU A 166 -15.38 3.86 13.74
CA GLU A 166 -15.38 4.47 12.43
C GLU A 166 -16.44 3.87 11.51
N ASP A 167 -17.20 4.75 10.83
CA ASP A 167 -18.14 4.44 9.76
C ASP A 167 -17.69 5.14 8.48
N ARG A 168 -17.44 4.39 7.36
CA ARG A 168 -16.86 4.97 6.14
C ARG A 168 -17.27 4.26 4.86
N ASN A 169 -16.82 4.79 3.71
CA ASN A 169 -17.10 4.27 2.36
C ASN A 169 -18.59 4.02 2.10
N PRO A 170 -19.48 5.02 2.23
CA PRO A 170 -20.90 4.82 1.98
C PRO A 170 -21.18 4.56 0.51
N VAL A 171 -22.05 3.61 0.21
CA VAL A 171 -22.61 3.38 -1.11
C VAL A 171 -24.12 3.25 -1.03
N LEU A 172 -24.81 3.75 -2.05
CA LEU A 172 -26.26 3.76 -2.11
C LEU A 172 -26.75 2.62 -3.03
N SER A 173 -27.81 1.91 -2.61
CA SER A 173 -28.45 0.92 -3.47
C SER A 173 -28.97 1.55 -4.78
N PRO A 174 -29.11 0.78 -5.87
CA PRO A 174 -29.57 1.30 -7.15
C PRO A 174 -30.97 1.94 -7.12
N ASP A 175 -31.80 1.57 -6.16
CA ASP A 175 -33.13 2.17 -5.94
C ASP A 175 -33.11 3.40 -5.03
N GLY A 176 -31.92 3.75 -4.49
CA GLY A 176 -31.74 4.92 -3.62
C GLY A 176 -32.30 4.78 -2.22
N ARG A 177 -32.66 3.57 -1.76
CA ARG A 177 -33.36 3.36 -0.49
C ARG A 177 -32.51 2.80 0.62
N THR A 178 -31.39 2.14 0.29
CA THR A 178 -30.57 1.42 1.25
C THR A 178 -29.13 1.91 1.16
N VAL A 179 -28.54 2.21 2.31
CA VAL A 179 -27.13 2.58 2.43
C VAL A 179 -26.34 1.36 2.88
N TYR A 180 -25.20 1.10 2.22
CA TYR A 180 -24.18 0.16 2.66
C TYR A 180 -22.93 0.93 3.00
N PHE A 181 -22.18 0.49 4.00
CA PHE A 181 -20.99 1.19 4.48
C PHE A 181 -20.08 0.24 5.26
N LEU A 182 -18.85 0.65 5.47
CA LEU A 182 -17.89 -0.06 6.32
C LEU A 182 -17.97 0.46 7.74
N SER A 183 -18.03 -0.44 8.73
CA SER A 183 -18.10 -0.08 10.14
C SER A 183 -17.28 -1.02 11.02
N GLU A 184 -16.72 -0.47 12.09
CA GLU A 184 -16.03 -1.20 13.16
C GLU A 184 -16.96 -1.57 14.34
N ARG A 185 -18.26 -1.36 14.23
CA ARG A 185 -19.20 -1.76 15.29
C ARG A 185 -19.13 -3.26 15.56
N ASN A 186 -19.41 -3.66 16.78
CA ASN A 186 -19.22 -5.02 17.30
C ASN A 186 -17.77 -5.40 17.67
N GLY A 187 -16.89 -4.40 17.90
CA GLY A 187 -15.58 -4.59 18.51
C GLY A 187 -14.56 -5.36 17.66
N GLY A 188 -14.80 -5.45 16.36
CA GLY A 188 -14.00 -6.22 15.42
C GLY A 188 -13.34 -5.37 14.34
N SER A 189 -12.91 -6.04 13.31
CA SER A 189 -12.45 -5.43 12.07
C SER A 189 -13.62 -4.80 11.31
N PHE A 190 -13.32 -3.89 10.38
CA PHE A 190 -14.31 -3.37 9.45
C PHE A 190 -15.06 -4.49 8.75
N ASN A 191 -16.38 -4.37 8.72
CA ASN A 191 -17.31 -5.20 7.98
C ASN A 191 -18.30 -4.34 7.21
N VAL A 192 -18.99 -4.92 6.24
CA VAL A 192 -20.08 -4.25 5.53
C VAL A 192 -21.33 -4.30 6.39
N TYR A 193 -21.94 -3.14 6.60
CA TYR A 193 -23.21 -2.95 7.26
C TYR A 193 -24.18 -2.22 6.33
N THR A 194 -25.45 -2.24 6.70
CA THR A 194 -26.51 -1.59 5.94
C THR A 194 -27.58 -1.01 6.85
N PHE A 195 -28.28 0.02 6.36
CA PHE A 195 -29.51 0.54 6.93
C PHE A 195 -30.43 1.12 5.83
N PRO A 196 -31.74 1.12 6.02
CA PRO A 196 -32.65 1.87 5.16
C PRO A 196 -32.39 3.38 5.29
N LEU A 197 -32.26 4.13 4.20
CA LEU A 197 -31.98 5.57 4.23
C LEU A 197 -33.02 6.35 5.06
N ALA A 198 -34.29 5.92 5.02
CA ALA A 198 -35.35 6.52 5.82
C ALA A 198 -35.30 6.17 7.33
N GLN A 199 -34.50 5.16 7.70
CA GLN A 199 -34.39 4.65 9.07
C GLN A 199 -32.91 4.36 9.39
N PRO A 200 -32.04 5.37 9.47
CA PRO A 200 -30.59 5.19 9.55
C PRO A 200 -30.12 4.53 10.86
N ARG A 201 -30.99 4.40 11.85
CA ARG A 201 -30.68 3.71 13.12
C ARG A 201 -30.91 2.19 13.07
N GLU A 202 -31.56 1.67 12.03
CA GLU A 202 -31.79 0.22 11.84
C GLU A 202 -30.62 -0.47 11.15
N VAL A 203 -29.45 -0.42 11.77
CA VAL A 203 -28.19 -0.97 11.21
C VAL A 203 -28.15 -2.48 11.33
N LYS A 204 -27.80 -3.17 10.23
CA LYS A 204 -27.64 -4.63 10.16
C LYS A 204 -26.30 -4.99 9.52
N PRO A 205 -25.62 -6.06 9.98
CA PRO A 205 -24.41 -6.57 9.34
C PRO A 205 -24.75 -7.32 8.04
N ILE A 206 -23.93 -7.14 7.03
CA ILE A 206 -23.92 -7.93 5.78
C ILE A 206 -22.78 -8.94 5.78
N THR A 207 -21.62 -8.57 6.34
CA THR A 207 -20.46 -9.47 6.48
C THR A 207 -20.09 -9.64 7.96
N SER A 208 -19.34 -10.70 8.27
CA SER A 208 -18.93 -11.03 9.64
C SER A 208 -17.50 -11.55 9.73
N PHE A 209 -16.60 -10.96 8.96
CA PHE A 209 -15.19 -11.28 8.97
C PHE A 209 -14.56 -10.87 10.32
N LYS A 210 -13.62 -11.69 10.83
CA LYS A 210 -13.03 -11.48 12.17
C LYS A 210 -11.54 -11.16 12.14
N THR A 211 -10.82 -11.61 11.11
CA THR A 211 -9.35 -11.58 11.10
C THR A 211 -8.81 -10.32 10.48
N HIS A 212 -9.34 -9.90 9.34
CA HIS A 212 -8.89 -8.74 8.57
C HIS A 212 -10.05 -7.77 8.33
N PRO A 213 -9.75 -6.46 8.15
CA PRO A 213 -10.78 -5.49 7.80
C PRO A 213 -11.22 -5.64 6.34
N VAL A 214 -12.51 -5.47 6.10
CA VAL A 214 -13.06 -5.22 4.77
C VAL A 214 -12.71 -3.79 4.36
N ARG A 215 -12.34 -3.58 3.09
CA ARG A 215 -11.90 -2.29 2.55
C ARG A 215 -12.47 -2.05 1.16
N PHE A 216 -12.43 -0.79 0.69
CA PHE A 216 -12.73 -0.41 -0.70
C PHE A 216 -14.13 -0.84 -1.16
N LEU A 217 -15.14 -0.56 -0.33
CA LEU A 217 -16.52 -0.91 -0.64
C LEU A 217 -17.02 -0.11 -1.85
N SER A 218 -17.59 -0.81 -2.80
CA SER A 218 -18.30 -0.25 -3.96
C SER A 218 -19.55 -1.09 -4.29
N MET A 219 -20.41 -0.56 -5.13
CA MET A 219 -21.61 -1.25 -5.59
C MET A 219 -21.81 -1.00 -7.09
N SER A 220 -22.17 -2.05 -7.81
CA SER A 220 -22.57 -1.95 -9.21
C SER A 220 -24.01 -1.46 -9.35
N ASP A 221 -24.40 -0.98 -10.55
CA ASP A 221 -25.78 -0.61 -10.87
C ASP A 221 -26.78 -1.77 -10.74
N GLY A 222 -26.29 -3.01 -10.76
CA GLY A 222 -27.07 -4.22 -10.49
C GLY A 222 -27.21 -4.57 -9.02
N GLY A 223 -26.69 -3.73 -8.09
CA GLY A 223 -26.78 -3.96 -6.65
C GLY A 223 -25.77 -4.98 -6.10
N THR A 224 -24.76 -5.37 -6.88
CA THR A 224 -23.68 -6.24 -6.41
C THR A 224 -22.64 -5.43 -5.65
N LEU A 225 -22.40 -5.78 -4.39
CA LEU A 225 -21.30 -5.26 -3.58
C LEU A 225 -19.95 -5.81 -4.09
N CYS A 226 -18.93 -4.97 -4.10
CA CYS A 226 -17.55 -5.35 -4.32
C CYS A 226 -16.67 -4.74 -3.24
N TYR A 227 -15.75 -5.52 -2.70
CA TYR A 227 -14.84 -5.08 -1.64
C TYR A 227 -13.57 -5.92 -1.57
N GLY A 228 -12.54 -5.35 -0.96
CA GLY A 228 -11.29 -6.04 -0.64
C GLY A 228 -11.36 -6.71 0.73
N TYR A 229 -10.85 -7.92 0.86
CA TYR A 229 -10.65 -8.63 2.12
C TYR A 229 -9.44 -9.56 1.99
N ASP A 230 -8.52 -9.48 2.97
CA ASP A 230 -7.31 -10.33 3.02
C ASP A 230 -6.50 -10.35 1.71
N GLY A 231 -6.28 -9.17 1.12
CA GLY A 231 -5.53 -9.01 -0.14
C GLY A 231 -6.27 -9.46 -1.41
N GLU A 232 -7.52 -9.91 -1.29
CA GLU A 232 -8.32 -10.45 -2.39
C GLU A 232 -9.58 -9.63 -2.63
N ILE A 233 -10.14 -9.71 -3.84
CA ILE A 233 -11.39 -9.03 -4.21
C ILE A 233 -12.55 -9.99 -4.08
N TYR A 234 -13.62 -9.52 -3.47
CA TYR A 234 -14.88 -10.26 -3.30
C TYR A 234 -16.05 -9.51 -3.93
N THR A 235 -17.00 -10.28 -4.44
CA THR A 235 -18.32 -9.77 -4.84
C THR A 235 -19.42 -10.47 -4.06
N GLN A 236 -20.50 -9.76 -3.77
CA GLN A 236 -21.60 -10.29 -2.98
C GLN A 236 -22.92 -9.60 -3.33
N GLN A 237 -23.98 -10.38 -3.59
CA GLN A 237 -25.34 -9.84 -3.48
C GLN A 237 -25.66 -9.66 -1.99
N PRO A 238 -26.43 -8.65 -1.59
CA PRO A 238 -26.67 -8.36 -0.18
C PRO A 238 -27.16 -9.55 0.66
N ASP A 239 -27.97 -10.43 0.06
CA ASP A 239 -28.55 -11.59 0.72
C ASP A 239 -27.80 -12.91 0.45
N ALA A 240 -26.63 -12.86 -0.18
CA ALA A 240 -25.83 -14.02 -0.57
C ALA A 240 -24.50 -14.10 0.19
N THR A 241 -23.83 -15.23 0.08
CA THR A 241 -22.49 -15.40 0.63
C THR A 241 -21.43 -14.69 -0.23
N PRO A 242 -20.35 -14.17 0.36
CA PRO A 242 -19.22 -13.59 -0.37
C PRO A 242 -18.61 -14.57 -1.37
N LYS A 243 -18.32 -14.10 -2.58
CA LYS A 243 -17.65 -14.87 -3.62
C LYS A 243 -16.32 -14.19 -3.99
N LYS A 244 -15.21 -14.89 -3.80
CA LYS A 244 -13.90 -14.43 -4.25
C LYS A 244 -13.87 -14.33 -5.78
N VAL A 245 -13.35 -13.22 -6.29
CA VAL A 245 -13.12 -13.02 -7.73
C VAL A 245 -11.81 -13.70 -8.11
N ALA A 246 -11.89 -14.74 -8.93
CA ALA A 246 -10.68 -15.34 -9.50
C ALA A 246 -10.13 -14.41 -10.60
N ILE A 247 -8.95 -13.85 -10.38
CA ILE A 247 -8.27 -12.97 -11.33
C ILE A 247 -7.05 -13.70 -11.85
N GLU A 248 -6.92 -13.79 -13.15
CA GLU A 248 -5.76 -14.32 -13.83
C GLU A 248 -4.97 -13.16 -14.46
N ILE A 249 -3.69 -13.05 -14.12
CA ILE A 249 -2.78 -12.06 -14.70
C ILE A 249 -1.81 -12.82 -15.59
N VAL A 250 -1.91 -12.60 -16.90
CA VAL A 250 -0.98 -13.15 -17.87
C VAL A 250 -0.01 -12.05 -18.27
N ARG A 251 1.26 -12.20 -17.89
CA ARG A 251 2.33 -11.29 -18.26
C ARG A 251 3.50 -12.07 -18.85
N ASP A 252 4.00 -11.58 -19.97
CA ASP A 252 5.31 -11.96 -20.51
C ASP A 252 6.29 -10.81 -20.23
N ASP A 253 6.34 -10.43 -18.94
CA ASP A 253 7.21 -9.36 -18.49
C ASP A 253 8.62 -9.88 -18.24
N ARG A 254 9.52 -9.58 -19.13
CA ARG A 254 10.93 -9.44 -18.73
C ARG A 254 11.06 -8.11 -18.03
N PRO A 255 11.59 -8.06 -16.78
CA PRO A 255 11.92 -6.77 -16.17
C PRO A 255 12.87 -6.02 -17.10
N GLN A 256 12.34 -5.00 -17.78
CA GLN A 256 13.09 -4.24 -18.79
C GLN A 256 14.04 -3.22 -18.15
N PHE A 257 13.92 -2.99 -16.84
CA PHE A 257 14.72 -1.97 -16.16
C PHE A 257 15.17 -2.45 -14.78
N ALA A 258 16.45 -2.30 -14.49
CA ALA A 258 16.93 -2.33 -13.12
C ALA A 258 16.46 -1.06 -12.42
N ASN A 259 15.64 -1.21 -11.39
CA ASN A 259 15.24 -0.07 -10.55
C ASN A 259 16.48 0.35 -9.75
N LEU A 260 17.09 1.48 -10.11
CA LEU A 260 18.21 2.07 -9.37
C LEU A 260 17.62 2.74 -8.12
N GLN A 261 17.58 2.00 -7.02
CA GLN A 261 17.23 2.59 -5.73
C GLN A 261 18.50 3.14 -5.06
N SER A 262 18.56 4.45 -4.90
CA SER A 262 19.51 5.06 -3.98
C SER A 262 18.93 4.94 -2.56
N SER A 263 19.65 4.26 -1.67
CA SER A 263 19.21 4.07 -0.30
C SER A 263 20.33 4.41 0.65
N ASP A 264 20.04 5.23 1.65
CA ASP A 264 20.93 5.51 2.77
C ASP A 264 20.77 4.45 3.86
N GLY A 265 21.80 4.25 4.69
CA GLY A 265 21.68 3.46 5.91
C GLY A 265 22.25 2.05 5.86
N ALA A 266 23.28 1.81 5.01
CA ALA A 266 24.12 0.63 5.18
C ALA A 266 24.79 0.66 6.57
N THR A 267 24.61 -0.41 7.36
CA THR A 267 25.10 -0.44 8.75
C THR A 267 26.46 -1.11 8.92
N SER A 268 26.89 -1.91 7.95
CA SER A 268 28.24 -2.50 7.88
C SER A 268 28.62 -2.70 6.42
N ALA A 269 29.89 -2.61 6.12
CA ALA A 269 30.42 -2.90 4.80
C ALA A 269 31.81 -3.53 4.90
N VAL A 270 32.11 -4.45 3.98
CA VAL A 270 33.44 -5.09 3.84
C VAL A 270 33.76 -5.26 2.36
N VAL A 271 35.02 -5.01 2.01
CA VAL A 271 35.54 -5.20 0.66
C VAL A 271 36.08 -6.61 0.54
N SER A 272 35.86 -7.26 -0.62
CA SER A 272 36.49 -8.55 -0.92
C SER A 272 38.01 -8.45 -1.00
N PRO A 273 38.77 -9.51 -0.71
CA PRO A 273 40.21 -9.50 -0.77
C PRO A 273 40.81 -9.03 -2.12
N ASP A 274 40.12 -9.29 -3.24
CA ASP A 274 40.53 -8.85 -4.58
C ASP A 274 40.10 -7.40 -4.92
N GLY A 275 39.35 -6.73 -4.01
CA GLY A 275 38.89 -5.35 -4.17
C GLY A 275 37.72 -5.16 -5.17
N LYS A 276 37.17 -6.24 -5.74
CA LYS A 276 36.17 -6.14 -6.80
C LYS A 276 34.69 -6.22 -6.34
N GLN A 277 34.48 -6.57 -5.07
CA GLN A 277 33.17 -6.71 -4.49
C GLN A 277 33.07 -5.99 -3.15
N ILE A 278 31.92 -5.44 -2.84
CA ILE A 278 31.62 -4.81 -1.55
C ILE A 278 30.36 -5.48 -1.01
N ALA A 279 30.51 -6.20 0.10
CA ALA A 279 29.36 -6.71 0.85
C ALA A 279 28.93 -5.67 1.90
N PHE A 280 27.61 -5.48 2.05
CA PHE A 280 27.06 -4.56 3.04
C PHE A 280 25.71 -5.06 3.57
N THR A 281 25.32 -4.58 4.74
CA THR A 281 23.99 -4.83 5.29
C THR A 281 23.11 -3.61 5.15
N LEU A 282 21.90 -3.82 4.65
CA LEU A 282 20.87 -2.79 4.49
C LEU A 282 19.53 -3.34 4.96
N ARG A 283 18.88 -2.64 5.89
CA ARG A 283 17.60 -3.05 6.48
C ARG A 283 17.61 -4.48 7.06
N GLY A 284 18.75 -4.91 7.56
CA GLY A 284 18.92 -6.25 8.14
C GLY A 284 19.33 -7.34 7.15
N GLU A 285 19.31 -7.08 5.85
CA GLU A 285 19.69 -8.06 4.82
C GLU A 285 21.10 -7.84 4.29
N VAL A 286 21.73 -8.89 3.81
CA VAL A 286 23.07 -8.87 3.21
C VAL A 286 22.98 -8.68 1.69
N PHE A 287 23.72 -7.71 1.19
CA PHE A 287 23.89 -7.42 -0.24
C PHE A 287 25.37 -7.46 -0.62
N VAL A 288 25.63 -7.81 -1.86
CA VAL A 288 26.97 -7.67 -2.46
C VAL A 288 26.86 -6.91 -3.78
N THR A 289 27.61 -5.82 -3.90
CA THR A 289 27.70 -5.03 -5.12
C THR A 289 29.08 -5.18 -5.78
N SER A 290 29.16 -4.98 -7.09
CA SER A 290 30.42 -4.85 -7.80
C SER A 290 31.08 -3.50 -7.47
N ALA A 291 32.38 -3.47 -7.36
CA ALA A 291 33.15 -2.22 -7.29
C ALA A 291 33.31 -1.54 -8.66
N ASP A 292 33.23 -2.31 -9.75
CA ASP A 292 33.56 -1.84 -11.12
C ASP A 292 32.27 -1.43 -11.90
N TYR A 293 31.09 -1.93 -11.54
CA TYR A 293 29.85 -1.68 -12.27
C TYR A 293 28.61 -1.77 -11.37
N ALA A 294 27.52 -1.17 -11.78
CA ALA A 294 26.28 -1.02 -10.99
C ALA A 294 25.43 -2.30 -10.96
N THR A 295 26.01 -3.41 -10.47
CA THR A 295 25.29 -4.66 -10.26
C THR A 295 25.34 -5.05 -8.79
N THR A 296 24.20 -5.20 -8.17
CA THR A 296 24.04 -5.59 -6.75
C THR A 296 23.17 -6.82 -6.64
N LYS A 297 23.62 -7.78 -5.82
CA LYS A 297 22.89 -9.01 -5.51
C LYS A 297 22.47 -8.98 -4.05
N GLN A 298 21.22 -9.25 -3.78
CA GLN A 298 20.75 -9.60 -2.44
C GLN A 298 21.16 -11.04 -2.15
N VAL A 299 21.86 -11.27 -1.04
CA VAL A 299 22.37 -12.59 -0.63
C VAL A 299 21.40 -13.29 0.31
N THR A 300 20.85 -12.54 1.26
CA THR A 300 19.90 -13.08 2.26
C THR A 300 18.49 -12.59 1.96
N HIS A 301 17.48 -13.43 2.27
CA HIS A 301 16.05 -13.14 2.07
C HIS A 301 15.27 -13.63 3.29
N THR A 302 15.52 -13.04 4.47
CA THR A 302 14.94 -13.50 5.71
C THR A 302 14.24 -12.37 6.46
N PRO A 303 13.27 -12.65 7.31
CA PRO A 303 12.69 -11.65 8.19
C PRO A 303 13.58 -11.32 9.39
N ALA A 304 14.72 -12.01 9.53
CA ALA A 304 15.68 -11.82 10.60
C ALA A 304 16.68 -10.71 10.27
N ARG A 305 17.47 -10.30 11.24
CA ARG A 305 18.54 -9.34 11.06
C ARG A 305 19.87 -10.05 10.83
N GLU A 306 20.62 -9.59 9.84
CA GLU A 306 21.98 -9.99 9.55
C GLU A 306 22.97 -8.87 9.87
N ALA A 307 24.18 -9.22 10.32
CA ALA A 307 25.26 -8.30 10.67
C ALA A 307 26.63 -8.97 10.67
N GLY A 308 27.68 -8.16 10.75
CA GLY A 308 29.04 -8.66 10.96
C GLY A 308 29.56 -9.47 9.76
N LEU A 309 29.93 -8.78 8.70
CA LEU A 309 30.35 -9.40 7.43
C LEU A 309 31.85 -9.69 7.40
N SER A 310 32.25 -10.80 6.79
CA SER A 310 33.65 -11.11 6.47
C SER A 310 33.74 -11.95 5.20
N PHE A 311 34.53 -11.49 4.19
CA PHE A 311 34.84 -12.30 3.03
C PHE A 311 35.94 -13.33 3.35
N ALA A 312 35.81 -14.53 2.84
CA ALA A 312 36.89 -15.49 2.75
C ALA A 312 37.91 -15.06 1.66
N PRO A 313 39.17 -15.53 1.75
CA PRO A 313 40.17 -15.21 0.73
C PRO A 313 39.87 -15.69 -0.68
N ASP A 314 38.94 -16.61 -0.83
CA ASP A 314 38.48 -17.13 -2.13
C ASP A 314 37.59 -16.14 -2.91
N ASN A 315 37.15 -15.01 -2.30
CA ASN A 315 36.21 -14.03 -2.84
C ASN A 315 34.83 -14.63 -3.19
N ARG A 316 34.55 -15.86 -2.79
CA ARG A 316 33.36 -16.63 -3.16
C ARG A 316 32.54 -17.09 -1.95
N THR A 317 33.09 -16.88 -0.75
CA THR A 317 32.47 -17.22 0.52
C THR A 317 32.36 -15.98 1.40
N LEU A 318 31.21 -15.77 1.99
CA LEU A 318 30.92 -14.64 2.90
C LEU A 318 30.38 -15.22 4.21
N ALA A 319 31.03 -14.86 5.34
CA ALA A 319 30.53 -15.16 6.68
C ALA A 319 29.75 -13.97 7.24
N TYR A 320 28.70 -14.26 7.98
CA TYR A 320 27.88 -13.26 8.67
C TYR A 320 27.16 -13.88 9.88
N ALA A 321 26.66 -13.03 10.76
CA ALA A 321 25.79 -13.43 11.85
C ALA A 321 24.32 -13.15 11.51
N SER A 322 23.40 -14.02 11.93
CA SER A 322 21.95 -13.88 11.71
C SER A 322 21.15 -14.28 12.95
N GLU A 323 20.03 -13.59 13.19
CA GLU A 323 19.08 -13.88 14.28
C GLU A 323 17.98 -14.90 13.88
N ARG A 324 18.12 -15.64 12.78
CA ARG A 324 17.07 -16.56 12.22
C ARG A 324 16.52 -17.57 13.22
N GLY A 325 17.29 -17.98 14.19
CA GLY A 325 16.87 -18.93 15.22
C GLY A 325 16.45 -18.29 16.54
N GLY A 326 16.24 -16.97 16.58
CA GLY A 326 15.94 -16.21 17.79
C GLY A 326 17.18 -15.77 18.58
N ASN A 327 18.37 -16.25 18.18
CA ASN A 327 19.67 -15.87 18.74
C ASN A 327 20.67 -15.68 17.59
N TRP A 328 21.67 -14.83 17.80
CA TRP A 328 22.75 -14.63 16.85
C TRP A 328 23.55 -15.90 16.63
N GLN A 329 23.59 -16.41 15.41
CA GLN A 329 24.37 -17.54 14.96
C GLN A 329 25.14 -17.22 13.71
N LEU A 330 26.23 -17.99 13.43
CA LEU A 330 27.09 -17.77 12.28
C LEU A 330 26.60 -18.56 11.08
N TYR A 331 26.58 -17.88 9.93
CA TYR A 331 26.23 -18.44 8.64
C TYR A 331 27.32 -18.17 7.61
N LEU A 332 27.39 -19.05 6.61
CA LEU A 332 28.16 -18.86 5.41
C LEU A 332 27.23 -18.79 4.20
N ALA A 333 27.45 -17.80 3.35
CA ALA A 333 26.91 -17.81 2.00
C ALA A 333 28.03 -18.14 1.01
N LYS A 334 27.78 -19.07 0.08
CA LYS A 334 28.77 -19.56 -0.89
C LYS A 334 28.19 -19.47 -2.30
N ILE A 335 29.00 -19.06 -3.27
CA ILE A 335 28.67 -19.17 -4.68
C ILE A 335 28.75 -20.65 -5.08
N ALA A 336 27.63 -21.29 -5.33
CA ALA A 336 27.53 -22.73 -5.56
C ALA A 336 28.15 -23.17 -6.91
N ARG A 337 28.00 -22.38 -7.95
CA ARG A 337 28.43 -22.73 -9.31
C ARG A 337 29.85 -22.21 -9.60
N LYS A 338 30.71 -23.04 -10.14
CA LYS A 338 32.10 -22.68 -10.45
C LYS A 338 32.20 -21.62 -11.55
N GLU A 339 31.28 -21.66 -12.50
CA GLU A 339 31.17 -20.71 -13.62
C GLU A 339 30.75 -19.32 -13.22
N ASP A 340 30.11 -19.14 -12.08
CA ASP A 340 29.74 -17.82 -11.57
C ASP A 340 30.98 -17.11 -11.02
N PRO A 341 31.37 -15.94 -11.54
CA PRO A 341 32.65 -15.31 -11.21
C PRO A 341 32.68 -14.63 -9.84
N ASN A 342 31.55 -14.10 -9.38
CA ASN A 342 31.41 -13.28 -8.18
C ASN A 342 29.96 -13.25 -7.68
N PHE A 343 29.72 -12.75 -6.47
CA PHE A 343 28.36 -12.66 -5.90
C PHE A 343 27.39 -11.82 -6.75
N PRO A 344 27.74 -10.61 -7.25
CA PRO A 344 26.82 -9.83 -8.06
C PRO A 344 26.24 -10.57 -9.26
N ASN A 345 27.02 -11.48 -9.85
CA ASN A 345 26.63 -12.27 -11.02
C ASN A 345 26.30 -13.73 -10.68
N ALA A 346 26.26 -14.10 -9.40
CA ALA A 346 25.96 -15.48 -9.01
C ALA A 346 24.52 -15.86 -9.36
N THR A 347 24.38 -17.00 -10.03
CA THR A 347 23.07 -17.56 -10.36
C THR A 347 22.50 -18.43 -9.24
N LEU A 348 23.39 -18.98 -8.38
CA LEU A 348 23.01 -19.77 -7.23
C LEU A 348 23.94 -19.47 -6.06
N ILE A 349 23.35 -19.08 -4.93
CA ILE A 349 24.03 -18.89 -3.65
C ILE A 349 23.46 -19.91 -2.69
N GLU A 350 24.31 -20.64 -2.01
CA GLU A 350 23.96 -21.58 -0.94
C GLU A 350 24.31 -20.98 0.41
N GLU A 351 23.41 -21.12 1.37
CA GLU A 351 23.62 -20.68 2.75
C GLU A 351 23.66 -21.89 3.69
N GLU A 352 24.58 -21.88 4.62
CA GLU A 352 24.67 -22.91 5.64
C GLU A 352 24.93 -22.29 7.02
N VAL A 353 24.37 -22.92 8.06
CA VAL A 353 24.73 -22.58 9.45
C VAL A 353 26.10 -23.19 9.75
N LEU A 354 27.03 -22.36 10.24
CA LEU A 354 28.41 -22.79 10.43
C LEU A 354 28.60 -23.70 11.64
N LEU A 355 27.84 -23.46 12.70
CA LEU A 355 27.93 -24.23 13.93
C LEU A 355 26.51 -24.62 14.37
N PRO A 356 26.34 -25.74 15.11
CA PRO A 356 25.04 -26.11 15.64
C PRO A 356 24.39 -24.97 16.41
N SER A 357 23.08 -24.77 16.21
CA SER A 357 22.33 -23.76 16.93
C SER A 357 22.34 -24.01 18.43
N THR A 358 22.61 -22.98 19.20
CA THR A 358 22.63 -23.01 20.66
C THR A 358 21.92 -21.77 21.20
N THR A 359 21.72 -21.72 22.52
CA THR A 359 21.21 -20.51 23.20
C THR A 359 22.28 -19.44 23.39
N VAL A 360 23.53 -19.74 23.05
CA VAL A 360 24.67 -18.83 23.17
C VAL A 360 24.77 -18.01 21.88
N GLU A 361 24.88 -16.69 22.00
CA GLU A 361 25.01 -15.78 20.89
C GLU A 361 26.41 -15.85 20.27
N ARG A 362 26.49 -15.83 18.93
CA ARG A 362 27.72 -15.81 18.17
C ARG A 362 27.66 -14.71 17.10
N ALA A 363 28.63 -13.81 17.11
CA ALA A 363 28.65 -12.64 16.24
C ALA A 363 30.07 -12.24 15.81
N HIS A 364 30.15 -11.28 14.92
CA HIS A 364 31.42 -10.70 14.42
C HIS A 364 32.39 -11.73 13.84
N PRO A 365 31.97 -12.55 12.85
CA PRO A 365 32.89 -13.48 12.20
C PRO A 365 34.00 -12.73 11.45
N GLN A 366 35.21 -13.30 11.49
CA GLN A 366 36.36 -12.78 10.75
C GLN A 366 37.22 -13.94 10.24
N PHE A 367 37.34 -14.09 8.93
CA PHE A 367 38.22 -15.09 8.34
C PHE A 367 39.70 -14.78 8.61
N SER A 368 40.49 -15.83 8.80
CA SER A 368 41.95 -15.74 8.73
C SER A 368 42.43 -15.43 7.31
N PRO A 369 43.57 -14.81 7.13
CA PRO A 369 44.11 -14.46 5.81
C PRO A 369 44.30 -15.66 4.87
N ASP A 370 44.49 -16.85 5.39
CA ASP A 370 44.62 -18.10 4.63
C ASP A 370 43.28 -18.87 4.47
N GLY A 371 42.21 -18.36 5.08
CA GLY A 371 40.84 -18.92 5.00
C GLY A 371 40.63 -20.21 5.75
N LYS A 372 41.56 -20.67 6.56
CA LYS A 372 41.46 -21.93 7.28
C LYS A 372 40.79 -21.81 8.64
N GLU A 373 40.70 -20.60 9.15
CA GLU A 373 40.14 -20.33 10.46
C GLU A 373 39.13 -19.18 10.36
N LEU A 374 38.17 -19.22 11.29
CA LEU A 374 37.20 -18.13 11.51
C LEU A 374 37.22 -17.73 12.98
N ALA A 375 37.63 -16.52 13.27
CA ALA A 375 37.48 -15.93 14.61
C ALA A 375 36.08 -15.32 14.76
N PHE A 376 35.52 -15.38 15.95
CA PHE A 376 34.21 -14.77 16.27
C PHE A 376 34.07 -14.50 17.78
N ILE A 377 33.10 -13.68 18.11
CA ILE A 377 32.75 -13.42 19.52
C ILE A 377 31.58 -14.29 19.91
N GLU A 378 31.77 -15.06 21.00
CA GLU A 378 30.71 -15.85 21.62
C GLU A 378 30.29 -15.21 22.96
N ASP A 379 28.98 -15.14 23.17
CA ASP A 379 28.36 -14.60 24.39
C ASP A 379 28.86 -13.20 24.78
N ARG A 380 29.20 -12.41 23.77
CA ARG A 380 29.70 -11.00 23.85
C ARG A 380 31.05 -10.82 24.60
N ILE A 381 31.61 -11.88 25.17
CA ILE A 381 32.79 -11.79 26.04
C ILE A 381 33.90 -12.79 25.70
N ARG A 382 33.66 -13.78 24.85
CA ARG A 382 34.65 -14.80 24.50
C ARG A 382 35.08 -14.67 23.04
N LEU A 383 36.36 -14.54 22.84
CA LEU A 383 36.96 -14.69 21.50
C LEU A 383 37.17 -16.18 21.24
N MET A 384 36.55 -16.64 20.17
CA MET A 384 36.62 -18.03 19.72
C MET A 384 37.28 -18.12 18.36
N VAL A 385 37.92 -19.22 18.06
CA VAL A 385 38.49 -19.54 16.75
C VAL A 385 38.02 -20.93 16.35
N LEU A 386 37.45 -21.03 15.13
CA LEU A 386 36.99 -22.28 14.54
C LEU A 386 37.91 -22.62 13.34
N ASN A 387 38.41 -23.86 13.30
CA ASN A 387 39.08 -24.43 12.13
C ASN A 387 37.99 -24.87 11.14
N LEU A 388 38.10 -24.44 9.87
CA LEU A 388 37.13 -24.65 8.78
C LEU A 388 37.46 -25.89 7.95
#